data_6c253c530c4b01eb0c3187ab9c65b548
#
_entry.id   6c253c530c4b01eb0c3187ab9c65b548
#
_cell.length_a   1.000
_cell.length_b   1.000
_cell.length_c   1.000
_cell.angle_alpha   90.00
_cell.angle_beta   90.00
_cell.angle_gamma   90.00
#
_symmetry.space_group_name_H-M   'P 1'
#
loop_
_entity.id
_entity.type
_entity.pdbx_description
1 polymer ?
#
loop_
_entity_poly.entity_id
_entity_poly.type
_entity_poly.pdbx_seq_one_letter_code
_entity_poly.pdbx_strand_id
1 'polypeptide(L)'
;MNLDEAVKKHIEWRAKFRLAIVKKEQMDAATISKDNCCEVGKWLHGEGKSRWGSKPEFLRALDKHKAFHAEAGKVAQLINAQKYPEADAAIGNGTTFENVSKEVSTALILLKKAAGI
;
A
#
# COMPACT_ATOMS: atom_id res chain seq x y z
N MET A 1 11.22 10.60 8.18
CA MET A 1 10.13 10.03 7.33
C MET A 1 8.84 10.80 7.56
N ASN A 2 8.21 11.24 6.50
CA ASN A 2 6.92 11.90 6.58
C ASN A 2 5.80 10.86 6.39
N LEU A 3 5.20 10.41 7.49
CA LEU A 3 4.16 9.37 7.45
C LEU A 3 2.83 9.89 6.88
N ASP A 4 2.53 11.18 6.99
CA ASP A 4 1.34 11.77 6.35
C ASP A 4 1.45 11.68 4.83
N GLU A 5 2.63 11.95 4.28
CA GLU A 5 2.90 11.81 2.86
C GLU A 5 2.82 10.34 2.41
N ALA A 6 3.30 9.43 3.25
CA ALA A 6 3.21 8.00 2.98
C ALA A 6 1.76 7.53 2.90
N VAL A 7 0.89 8.00 3.80
CA VAL A 7 -0.55 7.71 3.77
C VAL A 7 -1.16 8.21 2.44
N LYS A 8 -0.85 9.44 2.07
CA LYS A 8 -1.35 10.05 0.84
C LYS A 8 -0.96 9.22 -0.39
N LYS A 9 0.30 8.82 -0.47
CA LYS A 9 0.80 8.01 -1.61
C LYS A 9 0.11 6.66 -1.70
N HIS A 10 -0.24 6.03 -0.58
CA HIS A 10 -0.95 4.75 -0.60
C HIS A 10 -2.41 4.93 -1.00
N ILE A 11 -3.07 6.00 -0.57
CA ILE A 11 -4.44 6.33 -1.01
C ILE A 11 -4.48 6.60 -2.53
N GLU A 12 -3.45 7.20 -3.09
CA GLU A 12 -3.38 7.53 -4.51
C GLU A 12 -3.31 6.30 -5.43
N TRP A 13 -3.00 5.11 -4.93
CA TRP A 13 -2.90 3.91 -5.74
C TRP A 13 -4.19 3.55 -6.47
N ARG A 14 -5.35 3.80 -5.86
CA ARG A 14 -6.64 3.57 -6.54
C ARG A 14 -6.73 4.37 -7.84
N ALA A 15 -6.36 5.66 -7.78
CA ALA A 15 -6.37 6.53 -8.96
C ALA A 15 -5.36 6.07 -10.02
N LYS A 16 -4.18 5.62 -9.59
CA LYS A 16 -3.16 5.08 -10.50
C LYS A 16 -3.65 3.84 -11.22
N PHE A 17 -4.32 2.93 -10.52
CA PHE A 17 -4.89 1.73 -11.12
C PHE A 17 -5.99 2.08 -12.12
N ARG A 18 -6.90 3.02 -11.78
CA ARG A 18 -7.94 3.47 -12.71
C ARG A 18 -7.36 4.05 -13.99
N LEU A 19 -6.31 4.85 -13.86
CA LEU A 19 -5.63 5.43 -15.01
C LEU A 19 -5.01 4.34 -15.89
N ALA A 20 -4.34 3.36 -15.28
CA ALA A 20 -3.76 2.24 -16.01
C ALA A 20 -4.82 1.41 -16.74
N ILE A 21 -5.99 1.20 -16.12
CA ILE A 21 -7.12 0.49 -16.74
C ILE A 21 -7.63 1.26 -17.97
N VAL A 22 -7.84 2.57 -17.83
CA VAL A 22 -8.34 3.43 -18.92
C VAL A 22 -7.35 3.45 -20.09
N LYS A 23 -6.07 3.59 -19.80
CA LYS A 23 -5.00 3.63 -20.81
C LYS A 23 -4.56 2.25 -21.27
N LYS A 24 -4.99 1.18 -20.61
CA LYS A 24 -4.59 -0.20 -20.88
C LYS A 24 -3.07 -0.37 -20.83
N GLU A 25 -2.46 0.24 -19.82
CA GLU A 25 -1.00 0.19 -19.60
C GLU A 25 -0.60 -1.03 -18.79
N GLN A 26 0.57 -1.58 -19.10
CA GLN A 26 1.21 -2.61 -18.28
C GLN A 26 1.76 -1.98 -17.00
N MET A 27 1.72 -2.74 -15.90
CA MET A 27 2.27 -2.31 -14.62
C MET A 27 3.34 -3.30 -14.15
N ASP A 28 4.28 -2.83 -13.33
CA ASP A 28 5.30 -3.68 -12.71
C ASP A 28 4.72 -4.38 -11.48
N ALA A 29 3.94 -5.43 -11.71
CA ALA A 29 3.25 -6.16 -10.64
C ALA A 29 4.24 -6.77 -9.63
N ALA A 30 5.40 -7.22 -10.08
CA ALA A 30 6.40 -7.81 -9.20
C ALA A 30 6.90 -6.79 -8.16
N THR A 31 7.21 -5.57 -8.58
CA THR A 31 7.65 -4.50 -7.68
C THR A 31 6.49 -3.98 -6.81
N ILE A 32 5.30 -3.81 -7.40
CA ILE A 32 4.12 -3.32 -6.68
C ILE A 32 3.75 -4.27 -5.52
N SER A 33 3.90 -5.58 -5.71
CA SER A 33 3.56 -6.57 -4.68
C SER A 33 4.54 -6.61 -3.51
N LYS A 34 5.72 -6.00 -3.63
CA LYS A 34 6.74 -5.99 -2.59
C LYS A 34 6.55 -4.81 -1.63
N ASP A 35 6.64 -5.08 -0.33
CA ASP A 35 6.48 -4.05 0.70
C ASP A 35 7.77 -3.29 1.04
N ASN A 36 8.88 -3.62 0.39
CA ASN A 36 10.20 -3.02 0.65
C ASN A 36 10.73 -2.16 -0.51
N CYS A 37 9.91 -1.85 -1.50
CA CYS A 37 10.33 -1.08 -2.67
C CYS A 37 9.91 0.39 -2.62
N CYS A 38 8.80 0.71 -1.95
CA CYS A 38 8.39 2.11 -1.81
C CYS A 38 9.15 2.79 -0.67
N GLU A 39 9.10 4.12 -0.63
CA GLU A 39 9.83 4.91 0.36
C GLU A 39 9.53 4.49 1.80
N VAL A 40 8.25 4.38 2.16
CA VAL A 40 7.89 3.99 3.52
C VAL A 40 8.27 2.54 3.80
N GLY A 41 8.22 1.67 2.79
CA GLY A 41 8.64 0.28 2.94
C GLY A 41 10.12 0.16 3.26
N LYS A 42 10.95 0.91 2.57
CA LYS A 42 12.39 0.97 2.84
C LYS A 42 12.66 1.47 4.26
N TRP A 43 11.93 2.47 4.69
CA TRP A 43 12.03 3.01 6.04
C TRP A 43 11.56 1.99 7.09
N LEU A 44 10.43 1.32 6.85
CA LEU A 44 9.90 0.30 7.78
C LEU A 44 10.86 -0.87 7.96
N HIS A 45 11.58 -1.28 6.92
CA HIS A 45 12.57 -2.36 6.98
C HIS A 45 13.97 -1.87 7.41
N GLY A 46 14.18 -0.56 7.50
CA GLY A 46 15.47 0.05 7.83
C GLY A 46 15.42 0.85 9.12
N GLU A 47 15.52 2.17 9.01
CA GLU A 47 15.61 3.08 10.15
C GLU A 47 14.41 2.98 11.10
N GLY A 48 13.19 2.87 10.56
CA GLY A 48 12.00 2.75 11.39
C GLY A 48 12.06 1.52 12.30
N LYS A 49 12.48 0.39 11.76
CA LYS A 49 12.65 -0.85 12.52
C LYS A 49 13.71 -0.68 13.63
N SER A 50 14.83 -0.03 13.30
CA SER A 50 15.90 0.20 14.29
C SER A 50 15.43 1.06 15.45
N ARG A 51 14.59 2.07 15.19
CA ARG A 51 14.15 3.03 16.21
C ARG A 51 12.90 2.60 16.95
N TRP A 52 11.93 1.99 16.27
CA TRP A 52 10.61 1.67 16.87
C TRP A 52 10.16 0.24 16.68
N GLY A 53 11.05 -0.66 16.27
CA GLY A 53 10.70 -2.03 15.91
C GLY A 53 10.04 -2.88 17.02
N SER A 54 10.16 -2.47 18.29
CA SER A 54 9.51 -3.16 19.41
C SER A 54 8.11 -2.61 19.73
N LYS A 55 7.71 -1.48 19.15
CA LYS A 55 6.40 -0.90 19.43
C LYS A 55 5.29 -1.68 18.73
N PRO A 56 4.16 -1.96 19.42
CA PRO A 56 3.01 -2.62 18.78
C PRO A 56 2.50 -1.87 17.55
N GLU A 57 2.49 -0.53 17.61
CA GLU A 57 2.07 0.32 16.47
C GLU A 57 2.98 0.15 15.26
N PHE A 58 4.30 -0.04 15.48
CA PHE A 58 5.23 -0.31 14.38
C PHE A 58 4.96 -1.67 13.75
N LEU A 59 4.79 -2.70 14.56
CA LEU A 59 4.53 -4.07 14.07
C LEU A 59 3.23 -4.14 13.29
N ARG A 60 2.20 -3.42 13.75
CA ARG A 60 0.93 -3.33 13.02
C ARG A 60 1.09 -2.61 11.69
N ALA A 61 1.81 -1.49 11.65
CA ALA A 61 2.07 -0.76 10.41
C ALA A 61 2.83 -1.61 9.40
N LEU A 62 3.83 -2.36 9.86
CA LEU A 62 4.59 -3.27 9.01
C LEU A 62 3.69 -4.34 8.39
N ASP A 63 2.83 -4.97 9.20
CA ASP A 63 1.90 -6.00 8.75
C ASP A 63 0.85 -5.47 7.76
N LYS A 64 0.23 -4.35 8.09
CA LYS A 64 -0.81 -3.74 7.23
C LYS A 64 -0.23 -3.21 5.92
N HIS A 65 0.98 -2.69 5.95
CA HIS A 65 1.68 -2.23 4.75
C HIS A 65 1.98 -3.40 3.81
N LYS A 66 2.43 -4.52 4.36
CA LYS A 66 2.66 -5.74 3.59
C LYS A 66 1.37 -6.24 2.94
N ALA A 67 0.27 -6.29 3.70
CA ALA A 67 -1.03 -6.71 3.19
C ALA A 67 -1.52 -5.81 2.06
N PHE A 68 -1.33 -4.50 2.19
CA PHE A 68 -1.68 -3.55 1.14
C PHE A 68 -0.94 -3.86 -0.17
N HIS A 69 0.37 -4.04 -0.11
CA HIS A 69 1.16 -4.31 -1.31
C HIS A 69 0.81 -5.66 -1.95
N ALA A 70 0.48 -6.67 -1.16
CA ALA A 70 0.01 -7.95 -1.68
C ALA A 70 -1.26 -7.78 -2.51
N GLU A 71 -2.24 -7.02 -2.01
CA GLU A 71 -3.49 -6.76 -2.74
C GLU A 71 -3.26 -5.85 -3.95
N ALA A 72 -2.42 -4.83 -3.82
CA ALA A 72 -2.06 -3.96 -4.94
C ALA A 72 -1.41 -4.76 -6.08
N GLY A 73 -0.55 -5.71 -5.74
CA GLY A 73 0.06 -6.60 -6.73
C GLY A 73 -0.96 -7.45 -7.47
N LYS A 74 -1.99 -7.94 -6.79
CA LYS A 74 -3.09 -8.69 -7.43
C LYS A 74 -3.85 -7.83 -8.44
N VAL A 75 -4.14 -6.58 -8.10
CA VAL A 75 -4.79 -5.64 -9.02
C VAL A 75 -3.92 -5.42 -10.25
N ALA A 76 -2.62 -5.18 -10.05
CA ALA A 76 -1.68 -4.99 -11.16
C ALA A 76 -1.63 -6.23 -12.07
N GLN A 77 -1.67 -7.42 -11.51
CA GLN A 77 -1.71 -8.66 -12.29
C GLN A 77 -2.98 -8.76 -13.15
N LEU A 78 -4.14 -8.38 -12.62
CA LEU A 78 -5.39 -8.34 -13.38
C LEU A 78 -5.29 -7.39 -14.56
N ILE A 79 -4.71 -6.21 -14.34
CA ILE A 79 -4.51 -5.22 -15.41
C ILE A 79 -3.57 -5.78 -16.48
N ASN A 80 -2.46 -6.39 -16.07
CA ASN A 80 -1.48 -6.97 -17.00
C ASN A 80 -2.07 -8.15 -17.80
N ALA A 81 -3.02 -8.87 -17.21
CA ALA A 81 -3.74 -9.96 -17.90
C ALA A 81 -4.90 -9.46 -18.76
N GLN A 82 -5.06 -8.13 -18.89
CA GLN A 82 -6.14 -7.49 -19.65
C GLN A 82 -7.54 -7.79 -19.10
N LYS A 83 -7.62 -8.12 -17.82
CA LYS A 83 -8.89 -8.34 -17.11
C LYS A 83 -9.38 -7.03 -16.50
N TYR A 84 -9.66 -6.06 -17.36
CA TYR A 84 -9.99 -4.70 -16.93
C TYR A 84 -11.29 -4.59 -16.12
N PRO A 85 -12.39 -5.27 -16.47
CA PRO A 85 -13.59 -5.24 -15.62
C PRO A 85 -13.34 -5.79 -14.23
N GLU A 86 -12.59 -6.91 -14.12
CA GLU A 86 -12.24 -7.50 -12.83
C GLU A 86 -11.32 -6.58 -12.01
N ALA A 87 -10.34 -5.94 -12.65
CA ALA A 87 -9.45 -5.00 -12.00
C ALA A 87 -10.20 -3.79 -11.47
N ASP A 88 -11.12 -3.23 -12.28
CA ASP A 88 -11.95 -2.10 -11.87
C ASP A 88 -12.84 -2.46 -10.68
N ALA A 89 -13.46 -3.63 -10.71
CA ALA A 89 -14.26 -4.13 -9.59
C ALA A 89 -13.41 -4.31 -8.32
N ALA A 90 -12.17 -4.78 -8.46
CA ALA A 90 -11.28 -5.06 -7.33
C ALA A 90 -10.88 -3.81 -6.54
N ILE A 91 -10.91 -2.63 -7.15
CA ILE A 91 -10.56 -1.36 -6.49
C ILE A 91 -11.78 -0.55 -6.06
N GLY A 92 -12.98 -1.12 -6.16
CA GLY A 92 -14.22 -0.45 -5.79
C GLY A 92 -14.48 -0.43 -4.28
N ASN A 93 -15.62 0.11 -3.90
CA ASN A 93 -16.05 0.18 -2.51
C ASN A 93 -16.39 -1.21 -1.99
N GLY A 94 -16.08 -1.48 -0.71
CA GLY A 94 -16.37 -2.73 -0.05
C GLY A 94 -15.44 -3.89 -0.41
N THR A 95 -14.36 -3.62 -1.16
CA THR A 95 -13.42 -4.63 -1.59
C THR A 95 -12.30 -4.84 -0.56
N THR A 96 -11.57 -5.95 -0.71
CA THR A 96 -10.38 -6.21 0.09
C THR A 96 -9.33 -5.10 -0.11
N PHE A 97 -9.15 -4.62 -1.34
CA PHE A 97 -8.24 -3.51 -1.63
C PHE A 97 -8.61 -2.26 -0.82
N GLU A 98 -9.89 -1.87 -0.81
CA GLU A 98 -10.33 -0.72 -0.01
C GLU A 98 -10.05 -0.93 1.47
N ASN A 99 -10.32 -2.13 1.99
CA ASN A 99 -10.10 -2.44 3.40
C ASN A 99 -8.62 -2.36 3.78
N VAL A 100 -7.72 -2.97 3.01
CA VAL A 100 -6.28 -2.89 3.32
C VAL A 100 -5.73 -1.48 3.16
N SER A 101 -6.27 -0.69 2.23
CA SER A 101 -5.91 0.72 2.04
C SER A 101 -6.26 1.55 3.28
N LYS A 102 -7.45 1.36 3.83
CA LYS A 102 -7.88 2.02 5.08
C LYS A 102 -7.05 1.55 6.27
N GLU A 103 -6.80 0.25 6.37
CA GLU A 103 -6.04 -0.32 7.48
C GLU A 103 -4.60 0.17 7.52
N VAL A 104 -3.90 0.22 6.38
CA VAL A 104 -2.53 0.73 6.33
C VAL A 104 -2.48 2.22 6.67
N SER A 105 -3.46 2.98 6.18
CA SER A 105 -3.54 4.42 6.49
C SER A 105 -3.70 4.66 7.98
N THR A 106 -4.62 3.95 8.62
CA THR A 106 -4.84 4.05 10.07
C THR A 106 -3.60 3.60 10.85
N ALA A 107 -2.97 2.50 10.44
CA ALA A 107 -1.79 1.98 11.12
C ALA A 107 -0.61 2.95 11.06
N LEU A 108 -0.39 3.60 9.90
CA LEU A 108 0.67 4.60 9.75
C LEU A 108 0.41 5.85 10.59
N ILE A 109 -0.85 6.30 10.68
CA ILE A 109 -1.23 7.44 11.51
C ILE A 109 -0.99 7.14 12.99
N LEU A 110 -1.38 5.95 13.44
CA LEU A 110 -1.16 5.52 14.82
C LEU A 110 0.34 5.39 15.15
N LEU A 111 1.13 4.89 14.21
CA LEU A 111 2.58 4.83 14.37
C LEU A 111 3.17 6.23 14.50
N LYS A 112 2.74 7.16 13.66
CA LYS A 112 3.19 8.56 13.75
C LYS A 112 2.96 9.12 15.15
N LYS A 113 1.77 8.92 15.70
CA LYS A 113 1.43 9.40 17.05
C LYS A 113 2.27 8.72 18.12
N ALA A 114 2.42 7.40 18.05
CA ALA A 114 3.17 6.63 19.03
C ALA A 114 4.66 6.98 19.02
N ALA A 115 5.22 7.26 17.86
CA ALA A 115 6.63 7.62 17.69
C ALA A 115 6.90 9.12 17.92
N GLY A 116 5.87 9.95 17.94
CA GLY A 116 6.02 11.40 18.12
C GLY A 116 6.64 12.09 16.91
N ILE A 117 6.41 11.56 15.76
CA ILE A 117 6.93 12.10 14.50
C ILE A 117 5.80 12.51 13.57
#